data_2ca6dd0e012739b6ba25aa1f70424269
#
_entry.id   2ca6dd0e012739b6ba25aa1f70424269
#
_cell.length_a   1.000
_cell.length_b   1.000
_cell.length_c   1.000
_cell.angle_alpha   90.00
_cell.angle_beta   90.00
_cell.angle_gamma   90.00
#
_symmetry.space_group_name_H-M   'P 1'
#
loop_
_entity.id
_entity.type
_entity.pdbx_description
1 polymer ?
#
loop_
_entity_poly.entity_id
_entity_poly.type
_entity_poly.pdbx_seq_one_letter_code
_entity_poly.pdbx_strand_id
1 'polypeptide(L)'
;NEGKNVISDRFNLSSYVYQGAARGLAPELIDNFNNIFLQNFKADLTILLDLDVKIAQKRILKRNEEDERFEKFGLSFHQKIRSSFLNHAKHDPATKVIDASINLNQVSKIIKTEIERLINP
;
A
#
# COMPACT_ATOMS: atom_id res chain seq x y z
N ASN A 1 16.56 -15.30 12.00
CA ASN A 1 15.58 -14.77 12.99
C ASN A 1 16.32 -14.21 14.19
N GLU A 2 16.68 -12.92 14.10
CA GLU A 2 17.41 -12.22 15.17
C GLU A 2 16.46 -11.50 16.14
N GLY A 3 15.14 -11.76 16.07
CA GLY A 3 14.14 -11.10 16.91
C GLY A 3 13.98 -9.59 16.65
N LYS A 4 14.37 -9.12 15.46
CA LYS A 4 14.26 -7.69 15.09
C LYS A 4 12.95 -7.42 14.39
N ASN A 5 12.29 -6.32 14.76
CA ASN A 5 11.18 -5.76 14.00
C ASN A 5 11.72 -4.94 12.82
N VAL A 6 11.13 -5.14 11.65
CA VAL A 6 11.52 -4.44 10.42
C VAL A 6 10.32 -3.69 9.86
N ILE A 7 10.51 -2.44 9.50
CA ILE A 7 9.52 -1.62 8.80
C ILE A 7 10.06 -1.32 7.42
N SER A 8 9.23 -1.54 6.40
CA SER A 8 9.55 -1.25 5.01
C SER A 8 8.52 -0.29 4.42
N ASP A 9 8.99 0.78 3.79
CA ASP A 9 8.13 1.63 2.95
C ASP A 9 7.99 0.96 1.58
N ARG A 10 6.81 0.38 1.35
CA ARG A 10 6.44 -0.51 0.25
C ARG A 10 7.12 -1.89 0.34
N PHE A 11 6.38 -2.88 -0.09
CA PHE A 11 6.82 -4.27 -0.19
C PHE A 11 6.13 -4.93 -1.40
N ASN A 12 6.04 -6.26 -1.44
CA ASN A 12 5.53 -7.05 -2.56
C ASN A 12 4.13 -6.62 -3.07
N LEU A 13 3.24 -6.15 -2.19
CA LEU A 13 1.92 -5.66 -2.58
C LEU A 13 1.99 -4.54 -3.65
N SER A 14 2.99 -3.65 -3.55
CA SER A 14 3.21 -2.63 -4.57
C SER A 14 3.53 -3.25 -5.94
N SER A 15 4.27 -4.36 -5.99
CA SER A 15 4.57 -5.06 -7.23
C SER A 15 3.31 -5.65 -7.88
N TYR A 16 2.41 -6.27 -7.10
CA TYR A 16 1.14 -6.78 -7.60
C TYR A 16 0.27 -5.68 -8.20
N VAL A 17 0.20 -4.53 -7.54
CA VAL A 17 -0.66 -3.44 -7.99
C VAL A 17 -0.06 -2.71 -9.20
N TYR A 18 1.20 -2.30 -9.12
CA TYR A 18 1.81 -1.46 -10.16
C TYR A 18 2.25 -2.26 -11.39
N GLN A 19 2.76 -3.47 -11.25
CA GLN A 19 3.20 -4.29 -12.38
C GLN A 19 2.06 -5.18 -12.89
N GLY A 20 1.24 -5.74 -12.00
CA GLY A 20 0.09 -6.56 -12.36
C GLY A 20 -1.10 -5.73 -12.84
N ALA A 21 -1.92 -5.25 -11.92
CA ALA A 21 -3.19 -4.62 -12.24
C ALA A 21 -3.07 -3.36 -13.11
N ALA A 22 -2.02 -2.55 -12.93
CA ALA A 22 -1.85 -1.31 -13.67
C ALA A 22 -1.19 -1.50 -15.04
N ARG A 23 -0.22 -2.41 -15.15
CA ARG A 23 0.57 -2.62 -16.38
C ARG A 23 0.26 -3.94 -17.09
N GLY A 24 -0.62 -4.77 -16.53
CA GLY A 24 -1.11 -5.99 -17.18
C GLY A 24 -0.14 -7.17 -17.11
N LEU A 25 0.84 -7.17 -16.20
CA LEU A 25 1.66 -8.33 -15.96
C LEU A 25 0.82 -9.44 -15.31
N ALA A 26 0.94 -10.67 -15.81
CA ALA A 26 0.19 -11.79 -15.28
C ALA A 26 0.48 -12.01 -13.78
N PRO A 27 -0.54 -12.20 -12.93
CA PRO A 27 -0.35 -12.44 -11.50
C PRO A 27 0.59 -13.61 -11.20
N GLU A 28 0.49 -14.69 -11.98
CA GLU A 28 1.30 -15.89 -11.83
C GLU A 28 2.81 -15.61 -12.01
N LEU A 29 3.15 -14.65 -12.87
CA LEU A 29 4.53 -14.25 -13.07
C LEU A 29 5.09 -13.49 -11.86
N ILE A 30 4.24 -12.66 -11.25
CA ILE A 30 4.59 -11.92 -10.02
C ILE A 30 4.72 -12.90 -8.86
N ASP A 31 3.84 -13.90 -8.76
CA ASP A 31 3.90 -14.95 -7.74
C ASP A 31 5.19 -15.76 -7.88
N ASN A 32 5.53 -16.19 -9.07
CA ASN A 32 6.77 -16.92 -9.33
C ASN A 32 8.01 -16.09 -8.94
N PHE A 33 8.02 -14.81 -9.28
CA PHE A 33 9.11 -13.90 -8.92
C PHE A 33 9.22 -13.77 -7.40
N ASN A 34 8.10 -13.55 -6.71
CA ASN A 34 8.06 -13.44 -5.25
C ASN A 34 8.49 -14.74 -4.57
N ASN A 35 8.07 -15.90 -5.07
CA ASN A 35 8.46 -17.20 -4.52
C ASN A 35 9.98 -17.44 -4.63
N ILE A 36 10.58 -17.05 -5.75
CA ILE A 36 12.03 -17.22 -5.98
C ILE A 36 12.83 -16.26 -5.08
N PHE A 37 12.45 -14.98 -5.03
CA PHE A 37 13.24 -13.95 -4.35
C PHE A 37 12.90 -13.80 -2.87
N LEU A 38 11.62 -13.93 -2.51
CA LEU A 38 11.18 -13.75 -1.13
C LEU A 38 11.07 -15.06 -0.35
N GLN A 39 11.20 -16.22 -1.02
CA GLN A 39 11.12 -17.54 -0.39
C GLN A 39 9.90 -17.67 0.54
N ASN A 40 8.74 -17.22 0.08
CA ASN A 40 7.48 -17.13 0.84
C ASN A 40 7.50 -16.17 2.04
N PHE A 41 8.50 -15.29 2.15
CA PHE A 41 8.51 -14.26 3.18
C PHE A 41 7.32 -13.30 2.98
N LYS A 42 6.53 -13.12 4.03
CA LYS A 42 5.35 -12.25 4.05
C LYS A 42 5.49 -11.22 5.16
N ALA A 43 4.87 -10.07 4.97
CA ALA A 43 4.72 -9.11 6.04
C ALA A 43 3.70 -9.63 7.08
N ASP A 44 4.02 -9.50 8.37
CA ASP A 44 3.10 -9.86 9.45
C ASP A 44 1.95 -8.84 9.55
N LEU A 45 2.20 -7.60 9.15
CA LEU A 45 1.21 -6.54 9.08
C LEU A 45 1.53 -5.62 7.89
N THR A 46 0.52 -5.37 7.05
CA THR A 46 0.56 -4.35 6.00
C THR A 46 -0.42 -3.24 6.36
N ILE A 47 0.05 -2.01 6.47
CA ILE A 47 -0.79 -0.83 6.62
C ILE A 47 -1.03 -0.22 5.24
N LEU A 48 -2.29 -0.19 4.81
CA LEU A 48 -2.72 0.46 3.59
C LEU A 48 -3.42 1.78 3.94
N LEU A 49 -2.76 2.89 3.64
CA LEU A 49 -3.34 4.22 3.82
C LEU A 49 -4.21 4.54 2.61
N ASP A 50 -5.53 4.46 2.78
CA ASP A 50 -6.49 4.77 1.73
C ASP A 50 -6.84 6.26 1.70
N LEU A 51 -6.77 6.84 0.50
CA LEU A 51 -7.16 8.22 0.26
C LEU A 51 -7.85 8.34 -1.09
N ASP A 52 -8.95 9.10 -1.13
CA ASP A 52 -9.60 9.42 -2.40
C ASP A 52 -8.64 10.15 -3.34
N VAL A 53 -8.62 9.72 -4.62
CA VAL A 53 -7.65 10.21 -5.61
C VAL A 53 -7.76 11.70 -5.83
N LYS A 54 -8.97 12.26 -5.79
CA LYS A 54 -9.18 13.71 -5.94
C LYS A 54 -8.66 14.49 -4.73
N ILE A 55 -8.78 13.90 -3.51
CA ILE A 55 -8.23 14.51 -2.30
C ILE A 55 -6.70 14.47 -2.35
N ALA A 56 -6.11 13.33 -2.78
CA ALA A 56 -4.67 13.19 -2.97
C ALA A 56 -4.14 14.25 -3.95
N GLN A 57 -4.78 14.41 -5.10
CA GLN A 57 -4.44 15.43 -6.10
C GLN A 57 -4.47 16.84 -5.51
N LYS A 58 -5.53 17.19 -4.76
CA LYS A 58 -5.62 18.50 -4.09
C LYS A 58 -4.48 18.72 -3.09
N ARG A 59 -4.06 17.67 -2.36
CA ARG A 59 -2.95 17.76 -1.41
C ARG A 59 -1.62 18.01 -2.11
N ILE A 60 -1.36 17.34 -3.25
CA ILE A 60 -0.16 17.53 -4.07
C ILE A 60 -0.10 18.99 -4.57
N LEU A 61 -1.18 19.47 -5.19
CA LEU A 61 -1.26 20.84 -5.69
C LEU A 61 -1.03 21.90 -4.60
N LYS A 62 -1.50 21.67 -3.38
CA LYS A 62 -1.28 22.59 -2.23
C LYS A 62 0.17 22.65 -1.77
N ARG A 63 0.96 21.60 -2.02
CA ARG A 63 2.39 21.56 -1.63
C ARG A 63 3.30 22.21 -2.65
N ASN A 64 2.76 22.69 -3.78
CA ASN A 64 3.54 23.13 -4.96
C ASN A 64 4.56 22.07 -5.42
N GLU A 65 4.30 20.81 -5.13
CA GLU A 65 5.09 19.70 -5.64
C GLU A 65 4.48 19.30 -6.98
N GLU A 66 5.20 19.51 -8.06
CA GLU A 66 4.89 18.89 -9.35
C GLU A 66 5.17 17.40 -9.22
N ASP A 67 4.14 16.60 -8.89
CA ASP A 67 4.28 15.16 -8.97
C ASP A 67 4.09 14.73 -10.43
N GLU A 68 5.20 14.70 -11.17
CA GLU A 68 5.24 14.25 -12.58
C GLU A 68 4.52 12.92 -12.79
N ARG A 69 4.48 12.06 -11.77
CA ARG A 69 3.78 10.76 -11.85
C ARG A 69 2.28 10.92 -11.85
N PHE A 70 1.75 11.90 -11.10
CA PHE A 70 0.33 12.17 -11.07
C PHE A 70 -0.15 12.77 -12.39
N GLU A 71 0.61 13.68 -12.96
CA GLU A 71 0.32 14.29 -14.24
C GLU A 71 0.47 13.31 -15.40
N LYS A 72 1.52 12.49 -15.40
CA LYS A 72 1.84 11.53 -16.46
C LYS A 72 0.78 10.44 -16.64
N PHE A 73 0.16 9.97 -15.57
CA PHE A 73 -0.73 8.80 -15.62
C PHE A 73 -2.22 9.14 -15.52
N GLY A 74 -2.58 10.33 -15.07
CA GLY A 74 -3.96 10.80 -14.97
C GLY A 74 -4.79 10.12 -13.88
N LEU A 75 -5.98 10.66 -13.68
CA LEU A 75 -6.90 10.27 -12.58
C LEU A 75 -7.37 8.82 -12.68
N SER A 76 -7.68 8.34 -13.89
CA SER A 76 -8.19 6.97 -14.10
C SER A 76 -7.16 5.90 -13.72
N PHE A 77 -5.88 6.15 -13.99
CA PHE A 77 -4.80 5.25 -13.58
C PHE A 77 -4.71 5.17 -12.05
N HIS A 78 -4.73 6.31 -11.36
CA HIS A 78 -4.68 6.34 -9.90
C HIS A 78 -5.91 5.72 -9.24
N GLN A 79 -7.10 5.85 -9.84
CA GLN A 79 -8.31 5.16 -9.41
C GLN A 79 -8.17 3.64 -9.55
N LYS A 80 -7.60 3.17 -10.67
CA LYS A 80 -7.33 1.74 -10.89
C LYS A 80 -6.34 1.20 -9.87
N ILE A 81 -5.26 1.93 -9.58
CA ILE A 81 -4.28 1.61 -8.56
C ILE A 81 -4.95 1.47 -7.18
N ARG A 82 -5.72 2.49 -6.76
CA ARG A 82 -6.46 2.47 -5.48
C ARG A 82 -7.38 1.27 -5.38
N SER A 83 -8.21 1.04 -6.40
CA SER A 83 -9.14 -0.09 -6.43
C SER A 83 -8.42 -1.44 -6.30
N SER A 84 -7.25 -1.58 -6.93
CA SER A 84 -6.45 -2.81 -6.86
C SER A 84 -5.88 -3.04 -5.46
N PHE A 85 -5.38 -1.99 -4.80
CA PHE A 85 -4.93 -2.08 -3.41
C PHE A 85 -6.08 -2.48 -2.47
N LEU A 86 -7.24 -1.84 -2.59
CA LEU A 86 -8.40 -2.13 -1.77
C LEU A 86 -8.96 -3.54 -2.02
N ASN A 87 -8.94 -3.98 -3.27
CA ASN A 87 -9.36 -5.34 -3.60
C ASN A 87 -8.42 -6.39 -2.97
N HIS A 88 -7.11 -6.17 -3.02
CA HIS A 88 -6.14 -7.06 -2.36
C HIS A 88 -6.38 -7.09 -0.84
N ALA A 89 -6.55 -5.94 -0.21
CA ALA A 89 -6.78 -5.83 1.23
C ALA A 89 -8.01 -6.61 1.73
N LYS A 90 -9.04 -6.77 0.89
CA LYS A 90 -10.23 -7.58 1.24
C LYS A 90 -9.92 -9.07 1.38
N HIS A 91 -8.87 -9.56 0.72
CA HIS A 91 -8.52 -10.98 0.67
C HIS A 91 -7.28 -11.32 1.51
N ASP A 92 -6.62 -10.30 2.08
CA ASP A 92 -5.45 -10.46 2.92
C ASP A 92 -5.73 -9.98 4.36
N PRO A 93 -5.89 -10.89 5.33
CA PRO A 93 -6.18 -10.52 6.71
C PRO A 93 -5.04 -9.77 7.40
N ALA A 94 -3.81 -9.89 6.90
CA ALA A 94 -2.65 -9.15 7.39
C ALA A 94 -2.66 -7.68 6.95
N THR A 95 -3.51 -7.31 5.97
CA THR A 95 -3.62 -5.94 5.49
C THR A 95 -4.71 -5.17 6.23
N LYS A 96 -4.35 -4.07 6.87
CA LYS A 96 -5.26 -3.12 7.54
C LYS A 96 -5.39 -1.84 6.72
N VAL A 97 -6.62 -1.56 6.31
CA VAL A 97 -6.95 -0.31 5.59
C VAL A 97 -7.25 0.77 6.60
N ILE A 98 -6.56 1.90 6.47
CA ILE A 98 -6.75 3.08 7.33
C ILE A 98 -7.14 4.27 6.45
N ASP A 99 -8.23 4.95 6.80
CA ASP A 99 -8.65 6.17 6.14
C ASP A 99 -7.62 7.30 6.40
N ALA A 100 -6.91 7.69 5.35
CA ALA A 100 -5.92 8.76 5.40
C ALA A 100 -6.51 10.15 5.11
N SER A 101 -7.84 10.28 4.99
CA SER A 101 -8.51 11.59 4.87
C SER A 101 -8.63 12.32 6.20
N ILE A 102 -8.61 11.59 7.31
CA ILE A 102 -8.71 12.11 8.67
C ILE A 102 -7.42 12.80 9.13
N ASN A 103 -7.41 13.35 10.32
CA ASN A 103 -6.28 14.05 10.91
C ASN A 103 -5.06 13.14 11.08
N LEU A 104 -3.86 13.65 10.79
CA LEU A 104 -2.60 12.90 10.87
C LEU A 104 -2.36 12.26 12.23
N ASN A 105 -2.69 12.95 13.32
CA ASN A 105 -2.53 12.41 14.68
C ASN A 105 -3.45 11.22 14.92
N GLN A 106 -4.66 11.23 14.36
CA GLN A 106 -5.61 10.11 14.43
C GLN A 106 -5.09 8.92 13.62
N VAL A 107 -4.60 9.14 12.39
CA VAL A 107 -3.96 8.10 11.56
C VAL A 107 -2.81 7.46 12.33
N SER A 108 -1.90 8.27 12.88
CA SER A 108 -0.75 7.80 13.65
C SER A 108 -1.16 6.97 14.87
N LYS A 109 -2.21 7.39 15.58
CA LYS A 109 -2.74 6.65 16.73
C LYS A 109 -3.29 5.28 16.33
N ILE A 110 -4.03 5.21 15.22
CA ILE A 110 -4.57 3.95 14.69
C ILE A 110 -3.42 3.01 14.30
N ILE A 111 -2.44 3.50 13.55
CA ILE A 111 -1.25 2.71 13.16
C ILE A 111 -0.55 2.15 14.40
N LYS A 112 -0.29 3.00 15.39
CA LYS A 112 0.36 2.58 16.64
C LYS A 112 -0.42 1.47 17.32
N THR A 113 -1.73 1.59 17.43
CA THR A 113 -2.59 0.57 18.03
C THR A 113 -2.50 -0.77 17.29
N GLU A 114 -2.50 -0.78 15.94
CA GLU A 114 -2.38 -2.01 15.16
C GLU A 114 -1.00 -2.67 15.33
N ILE A 115 0.06 -1.87 15.41
CA ILE A 115 1.42 -2.37 15.69
C ILE A 115 1.51 -2.95 17.11
N GLU A 116 0.96 -2.27 18.10
CA GLU A 116 0.96 -2.73 19.49
C GLU A 116 0.23 -4.07 19.65
N ARG A 117 -0.90 -4.26 18.93
CA ARG A 117 -1.63 -5.55 18.91
C ARG A 117 -0.82 -6.68 18.27
N LEU A 118 0.02 -6.37 17.30
CA LEU A 118 0.89 -7.36 16.66
C LEU A 118 2.04 -7.79 17.57
N ILE A 119 2.65 -6.83 18.27
CA ILE A 119 3.85 -7.06 19.08
C ILE A 119 3.50 -7.63 20.47
N ASN A 120 2.34 -7.25 21.00
CA ASN A 120 1.84 -7.68 22.31
C ASN A 120 0.46 -8.36 22.15
N PRO A 121 0.41 -9.57 21.58
CA PRO A 121 -0.84 -10.30 21.33
C PRO A 121 -1.56 -10.73 22.62
#